data_2fdb6b78dff6fd286c8abbfc1ae38b5b
#
_entry.id   2fdb6b78dff6fd286c8abbfc1ae38b5b
#
_cell.length_a   1.000
_cell.length_b   1.000
_cell.length_c   1.000
_cell.angle_alpha   90.00
_cell.angle_beta   90.00
_cell.angle_gamma   90.00
#
_symmetry.space_group_name_H-M   'P 1'
#
loop_
_entity.id
_entity.type
_entity.pdbx_description
1 polymer ?
#
loop_
_entity_poly.entity_id
_entity_poly.type
_entity_poly.pdbx_seq_one_letter_code
_entity_poly.pdbx_strand_id
1 'polypeptide(L)'
;MVSFGLIDEWEPRIGRLTSWTMSQTAVTAAAGAPIHPVPPSHQQEAYLRAAQRNQSAGFRFSRLCLQAFDFHSPLDADALTRTIDAFLRRHDTFRCWFSEEPDGSIARHVVDPAIISMTPTTHGDMDSASAIREHIQNETPGPFSWDCFTFGAIEWEGGFTLYGAIDHLDTDGISQALTCTELITLYMNKAFGLDTGLPEVGSYIEYCDHERTVSAALTRQAPQVCRWVELLQANGGVLPGFPLPLGGESEDHTRSALLTMSVFSEDDAQRFEDVCRANDSNMTAGLMAVAALASYEFSGCTEYLGMTPKSTRAPGPALNSVGWFTSLIPVPITVGADATFTSIVGPAAESYAAGKELTDVSLHRVLELVEPDDGIDVAPGWSVPMVSYVDVRKLPGVDVFDAINGCLYGNRGSSEEGFMWINRFRDQTSMTLLFPDTDEAHAALPRYTDALRTIMATIARSGDYRPTVLALT
;
A
#
# COMPACT_ATOMS: atom_id res chain seq x y z
N MET A 1 4.87 12.81 -16.16
CA MET A 1 4.72 11.34 -15.90
C MET A 1 4.68 11.15 -14.40
N VAL A 2 3.67 10.47 -13.86
CA VAL A 2 3.61 10.19 -12.41
C VAL A 2 4.79 9.30 -12.03
N SER A 3 5.57 9.70 -11.03
CA SER A 3 6.72 8.94 -10.54
C SER A 3 6.33 8.15 -9.31
N PHE A 4 6.76 6.88 -9.26
CA PHE A 4 6.60 5.98 -8.11
C PHE A 4 7.98 5.41 -7.74
N GLY A 5 8.28 5.31 -6.44
CA GLY A 5 9.56 4.78 -6.02
C GLY A 5 9.81 4.92 -4.52
N LEU A 6 11.07 4.91 -4.14
CA LEU A 6 11.50 5.27 -2.79
C LEU A 6 11.69 6.77 -2.66
N ILE A 7 11.43 7.30 -1.47
CA ILE A 7 11.70 8.70 -1.15
C ILE A 7 13.16 9.07 -1.39
N ASP A 8 14.08 8.11 -1.26
CA ASP A 8 15.52 8.28 -1.54
C ASP A 8 15.80 8.61 -3.01
N GLU A 9 14.89 8.24 -3.92
CA GLU A 9 14.98 8.48 -5.37
C GLU A 9 14.27 9.77 -5.81
N TRP A 10 13.52 10.41 -4.89
CA TRP A 10 12.83 11.64 -5.19
C TRP A 10 13.81 12.80 -5.32
N GLU A 11 13.77 13.48 -6.45
CA GLU A 11 14.59 14.67 -6.74
C GLU A 11 13.73 15.95 -6.73
N PRO A 12 13.34 16.45 -5.53
CA PRO A 12 12.60 17.70 -5.43
C PRO A 12 13.40 18.88 -5.95
N ARG A 13 12.71 19.90 -6.41
CA ARG A 13 13.33 21.19 -6.67
C ARG A 13 13.89 21.76 -5.38
N ILE A 14 15.10 22.32 -5.46
CA ILE A 14 15.76 22.98 -4.33
C ILE A 14 15.12 24.35 -4.10
N GLY A 15 14.93 24.75 -2.85
CA GLY A 15 14.34 26.03 -2.51
C GLY A 15 14.10 26.19 -1.02
N ARG A 16 13.29 27.19 -0.66
CA ARG A 16 12.94 27.48 0.71
C ARG A 16 11.90 26.49 1.21
N LEU A 17 12.25 25.74 2.24
CA LEU A 17 11.37 24.75 2.87
C LEU A 17 10.58 25.38 4.02
N THR A 18 9.27 25.18 3.98
CA THR A 18 8.35 25.42 5.11
C THR A 18 7.54 24.14 5.34
N SER A 19 7.56 23.62 6.56
CA SER A 19 6.74 22.47 6.96
C SER A 19 5.55 22.91 7.82
N TRP A 20 4.48 22.13 7.79
CA TRP A 20 3.29 22.28 8.63
C TRP A 20 3.19 21.05 9.53
N THR A 21 3.21 21.28 10.83
CA THR A 21 3.04 20.27 11.88
C THR A 21 1.90 20.68 12.79
N MET A 22 1.37 19.73 13.59
CA MET A 22 0.33 20.06 14.57
C MET A 22 0.82 21.09 15.57
N SER A 23 -0.03 22.06 15.90
CA SER A 23 0.29 23.03 16.96
C SER A 23 0.48 22.31 18.29
N GLN A 24 1.39 22.83 19.14
CA GLN A 24 1.64 22.25 20.47
C GLN A 24 0.38 22.18 21.33
N THR A 25 -0.53 23.15 21.15
CA THR A 25 -1.83 23.15 21.84
C THR A 25 -2.70 21.98 21.38
N ALA A 26 -2.73 21.69 20.07
CA ALA A 26 -3.48 20.57 19.52
C ALA A 26 -2.91 19.22 19.98
N VAL A 27 -1.58 19.05 19.96
CA VAL A 27 -0.88 17.84 20.44
C VAL A 27 -1.17 17.61 21.94
N THR A 28 -1.10 18.66 22.74
CA THR A 28 -1.41 18.57 24.18
C THR A 28 -2.88 18.17 24.42
N ALA A 29 -3.80 18.73 23.66
CA ALA A 29 -5.23 18.38 23.74
C ALA A 29 -5.49 16.94 23.28
N ALA A 30 -4.82 16.51 22.24
CA ALA A 30 -4.95 15.14 21.71
C ALA A 30 -4.49 14.08 22.71
N ALA A 31 -3.42 14.35 23.48
CA ALA A 31 -2.94 13.45 24.54
C ALA A 31 -3.99 13.17 25.63
N GLY A 32 -4.97 14.06 25.78
CA GLY A 32 -6.12 13.88 26.70
C GLY A 32 -7.35 13.29 26.05
N ALA A 33 -7.31 12.89 24.79
CA ALA A 33 -8.46 12.32 24.10
C ALA A 33 -8.89 10.99 24.73
N PRO A 34 -10.22 10.75 24.92
CA PRO A 34 -10.71 9.53 25.53
C PRO A 34 -10.49 8.32 24.60
N ILE A 35 -10.43 7.14 25.21
CA ILE A 35 -10.50 5.87 24.46
C ILE A 35 -11.84 5.79 23.74
N HIS A 36 -11.77 5.47 22.46
CA HIS A 36 -12.93 5.24 21.62
C HIS A 36 -13.33 3.75 21.64
N PRO A 37 -14.62 3.39 21.67
CA PRO A 37 -15.04 1.99 21.75
C PRO A 37 -14.70 1.15 20.51
N VAL A 38 -14.50 1.78 19.35
CA VAL A 38 -14.12 1.08 18.12
C VAL A 38 -12.60 0.89 18.08
N PRO A 39 -12.10 -0.35 18.08
CA PRO A 39 -10.67 -0.63 18.01
C PRO A 39 -10.08 -0.29 16.63
N PRO A 40 -8.73 -0.33 16.44
CA PRO A 40 -8.14 -0.23 15.10
C PRO A 40 -8.68 -1.33 14.18
N SER A 41 -8.64 -1.15 12.85
CA SER A 41 -8.88 -2.24 11.92
C SER A 41 -7.86 -3.37 12.14
N HIS A 42 -8.15 -4.59 11.65
CA HIS A 42 -7.18 -5.69 11.75
C HIS A 42 -5.84 -5.33 11.09
N GLN A 43 -5.90 -4.64 9.97
CA GLN A 43 -4.69 -4.20 9.25
C GLN A 43 -3.91 -3.13 10.04
N GLN A 44 -4.61 -2.16 10.63
CA GLN A 44 -3.97 -1.16 11.50
C GLN A 44 -3.36 -1.82 12.75
N GLU A 45 -4.07 -2.75 13.39
CA GLU A 45 -3.56 -3.45 14.57
C GLU A 45 -2.30 -4.26 14.25
N ALA A 46 -2.30 -5.03 13.16
CA ALA A 46 -1.11 -5.77 12.73
C ALA A 46 0.08 -4.87 12.45
N TYR A 47 -0.17 -3.72 11.81
CA TYR A 47 0.84 -2.71 11.55
C TYR A 47 1.42 -2.09 12.84
N LEU A 48 0.57 -1.72 13.79
CA LEU A 48 0.99 -1.17 15.07
C LEU A 48 1.78 -2.20 15.89
N ARG A 49 1.38 -3.48 15.86
CA ARG A 49 2.15 -4.55 16.49
C ARG A 49 3.51 -4.77 15.82
N ALA A 50 3.60 -4.66 14.50
CA ALA A 50 4.87 -4.68 13.79
C ALA A 50 5.75 -3.47 14.20
N ALA A 51 5.16 -2.29 14.35
CA ALA A 51 5.87 -1.10 14.82
C ALA A 51 6.42 -1.30 16.25
N GLN A 52 5.66 -1.90 17.16
CA GLN A 52 6.13 -2.23 18.52
C GLN A 52 7.32 -3.19 18.50
N ARG A 53 7.25 -4.27 17.73
CA ARG A 53 8.37 -5.24 17.62
C ARG A 53 9.64 -4.56 17.10
N ASN A 54 9.53 -3.78 16.02
CA ASN A 54 10.66 -3.04 15.46
C ASN A 54 11.25 -2.04 16.46
N GLN A 55 10.39 -1.27 17.15
CA GLN A 55 10.83 -0.31 18.14
C GLN A 55 11.53 -0.98 19.33
N SER A 56 11.05 -2.13 19.79
CA SER A 56 11.68 -2.94 20.82
C SER A 56 13.07 -3.45 20.42
N ALA A 57 13.28 -3.69 19.13
CA ALA A 57 14.58 -4.04 18.55
C ALA A 57 15.46 -2.83 18.22
N GLY A 58 15.04 -1.62 18.56
CA GLY A 58 15.81 -0.37 18.33
C GLY A 58 15.68 0.21 16.93
N PHE A 59 14.74 -0.30 16.11
CA PHE A 59 14.46 0.24 14.78
C PHE A 59 13.30 1.23 14.82
N ARG A 60 13.47 2.38 14.18
CA ARG A 60 12.36 3.27 13.89
C ARG A 60 11.50 2.61 12.80
N PHE A 61 10.28 2.28 13.13
CA PHE A 61 9.31 1.74 12.20
C PHE A 61 8.32 2.84 11.81
N SER A 62 8.26 3.11 10.51
CA SER A 62 7.30 4.01 9.89
C SER A 62 7.27 3.66 8.41
N ARG A 63 6.10 3.57 7.82
CA ARG A 63 5.91 3.42 6.37
C ARG A 63 5.32 4.70 5.84
N LEU A 64 6.17 5.66 5.51
CA LEU A 64 5.74 6.94 4.96
C LEU A 64 5.29 6.78 3.51
N CYS A 65 4.14 7.37 3.21
CA CYS A 65 3.62 7.59 1.88
C CYS A 65 3.74 9.08 1.59
N LEU A 66 4.71 9.44 0.74
CA LEU A 66 4.95 10.81 0.31
C LEU A 66 4.20 11.07 -0.99
N GLN A 67 3.37 12.11 -1.00
CA GLN A 67 2.76 12.68 -2.19
C GLN A 67 3.36 14.08 -2.41
N ALA A 68 3.79 14.40 -3.63
CA ALA A 68 4.25 15.74 -3.93
C ALA A 68 3.81 16.18 -5.34
N PHE A 69 3.59 17.48 -5.53
CA PHE A 69 3.19 18.06 -6.80
C PHE A 69 3.47 19.57 -6.85
N ASP A 70 3.65 20.08 -8.05
CA ASP A 70 4.05 21.47 -8.29
C ASP A 70 2.86 22.42 -8.51
N PHE A 71 2.95 23.59 -7.92
CA PHE A 71 2.14 24.77 -8.26
C PHE A 71 3.01 25.84 -8.94
N HIS A 72 2.57 26.34 -10.08
CA HIS A 72 3.24 27.42 -10.82
C HIS A 72 2.65 28.79 -10.44
N SER A 73 2.61 29.08 -9.14
CA SER A 73 2.19 30.34 -8.55
C SER A 73 2.95 30.57 -7.24
N PRO A 74 3.04 31.83 -6.75
CA PRO A 74 3.58 32.05 -5.42
C PRO A 74 2.79 31.32 -4.34
N LEU A 75 3.47 30.87 -3.29
CA LEU A 75 2.86 30.24 -2.13
C LEU A 75 2.05 31.26 -1.33
N ASP A 76 0.76 30.96 -1.08
CA ASP A 76 -0.03 31.58 -0.02
C ASP A 76 -0.02 30.63 1.20
N ALA A 77 0.87 30.91 2.14
CA ALA A 77 1.05 30.06 3.34
C ALA A 77 -0.20 30.03 4.23
N ASP A 78 -0.96 31.12 4.31
CA ASP A 78 -2.20 31.16 5.07
C ASP A 78 -3.30 30.33 4.39
N ALA A 79 -3.39 30.39 3.06
CA ALA A 79 -4.29 29.54 2.30
C ALA A 79 -3.91 28.06 2.43
N LEU A 80 -2.61 27.73 2.42
CA LEU A 80 -2.14 26.35 2.59
C LEU A 80 -2.42 25.83 4.01
N THR A 81 -2.24 26.64 5.04
CA THR A 81 -2.63 26.28 6.43
C THR A 81 -4.11 25.92 6.51
N ARG A 82 -5.00 26.78 5.96
CA ARG A 82 -6.44 26.51 5.92
C ARG A 82 -6.80 25.29 5.08
N THR A 83 -6.02 25.02 4.04
CA THR A 83 -6.18 23.83 3.18
C THR A 83 -5.91 22.55 3.96
N ILE A 84 -4.75 22.48 4.60
CA ILE A 84 -4.33 21.29 5.36
C ILE A 84 -5.31 21.05 6.54
N ASP A 85 -5.65 22.10 7.28
CA ASP A 85 -6.64 22.00 8.37
C ASP A 85 -7.99 21.47 7.87
N ALA A 86 -8.48 21.96 6.72
CA ALA A 86 -9.75 21.50 6.15
C ALA A 86 -9.69 20.05 5.70
N PHE A 87 -8.59 19.63 5.08
CA PHE A 87 -8.35 18.25 4.66
C PHE A 87 -8.33 17.28 5.85
N LEU A 88 -7.56 17.59 6.90
CA LEU A 88 -7.42 16.77 8.09
C LEU A 88 -8.74 16.64 8.87
N ARG A 89 -9.52 17.74 8.96
CA ARG A 89 -10.84 17.73 9.61
C ARG A 89 -11.86 16.91 8.83
N ARG A 90 -11.72 16.82 7.52
CA ARG A 90 -12.64 16.13 6.63
C ARG A 90 -12.57 14.61 6.76
N HIS A 91 -11.38 14.04 7.02
CA HIS A 91 -11.14 12.61 7.09
C HIS A 91 -10.83 12.18 8.51
N ASP A 92 -11.70 11.37 9.10
CA ASP A 92 -11.63 11.02 10.51
C ASP A 92 -10.49 10.06 10.88
N THR A 93 -9.81 9.43 9.91
CA THR A 93 -8.58 8.70 10.15
C THR A 93 -7.52 9.60 10.80
N PHE A 94 -7.37 10.87 10.37
CA PHE A 94 -6.43 11.84 10.94
C PHE A 94 -6.82 12.37 12.33
N ARG A 95 -7.97 11.97 12.82
CA ARG A 95 -8.45 12.27 14.18
C ARG A 95 -8.12 11.16 15.16
N CYS A 96 -7.53 10.05 14.68
CA CYS A 96 -7.24 8.87 15.46
C CYS A 96 -5.77 8.83 15.88
N TRP A 97 -5.51 8.33 17.08
CA TRP A 97 -4.21 7.83 17.49
C TRP A 97 -4.37 6.60 18.40
N PHE A 98 -3.29 5.89 18.70
CA PHE A 98 -3.36 4.58 19.32
C PHE A 98 -2.39 4.48 20.50
N SER A 99 -2.83 3.81 21.58
CA SER A 99 -2.01 3.44 22.73
C SER A 99 -2.06 1.94 22.97
N GLU A 100 -0.99 1.43 23.56
CA GLU A 100 -1.00 0.09 24.14
C GLU A 100 -1.56 0.14 25.55
N GLU A 101 -2.54 -0.71 25.84
CA GLU A 101 -3.15 -0.84 27.15
C GLU A 101 -2.40 -1.88 28.01
N PRO A 102 -2.56 -1.86 29.35
CA PRO A 102 -1.87 -2.79 30.25
C PRO A 102 -2.16 -4.28 30.00
N ASP A 103 -3.27 -4.60 29.34
CA ASP A 103 -3.63 -5.97 28.93
C ASP A 103 -3.02 -6.38 27.57
N GLY A 104 -2.23 -5.48 26.98
CA GLY A 104 -1.62 -5.68 25.67
C GLY A 104 -2.54 -5.39 24.48
N SER A 105 -3.77 -4.96 24.69
CA SER A 105 -4.65 -4.49 23.60
C SER A 105 -4.20 -3.13 23.06
N ILE A 106 -4.60 -2.82 21.83
CA ILE A 106 -4.36 -1.50 21.24
C ILE A 106 -5.67 -0.72 21.25
N ALA A 107 -5.70 0.37 22.00
CA ALA A 107 -6.84 1.27 22.09
C ALA A 107 -6.74 2.40 21.06
N ARG A 108 -7.89 2.77 20.48
CA ARG A 108 -8.04 3.97 19.64
C ARG A 108 -8.45 5.16 20.50
N HIS A 109 -7.87 6.30 20.24
CA HIS A 109 -8.29 7.59 20.73
C HIS A 109 -8.78 8.46 19.58
N VAL A 110 -9.81 9.28 19.81
CA VAL A 110 -10.37 10.14 18.76
C VAL A 110 -10.43 11.57 19.26
N VAL A 111 -9.81 12.49 18.53
CA VAL A 111 -9.82 13.91 18.86
C VAL A 111 -11.00 14.64 18.23
N ASP A 112 -11.46 15.70 18.89
CA ASP A 112 -12.43 16.64 18.30
C ASP A 112 -11.78 17.33 17.09
N PRO A 113 -12.43 17.35 15.92
CA PRO A 113 -11.90 18.04 14.73
C PRO A 113 -11.64 19.54 14.96
N ALA A 114 -12.27 20.16 15.94
CA ALA A 114 -12.06 21.58 16.27
C ALA A 114 -10.67 21.88 16.83
N ILE A 115 -9.96 20.88 17.40
CA ILE A 115 -8.59 21.07 17.90
C ILE A 115 -7.55 21.01 16.79
N ILE A 116 -7.86 20.49 15.60
CA ILE A 116 -6.93 20.39 14.49
C ILE A 116 -6.50 21.80 14.08
N SER A 117 -5.23 22.08 14.23
CA SER A 117 -4.62 23.37 13.91
C SER A 117 -3.16 23.15 13.57
N MET A 118 -2.82 23.36 12.30
CA MET A 118 -1.46 23.24 11.79
C MET A 118 -0.71 24.55 11.97
N THR A 119 0.59 24.46 12.24
CA THR A 119 1.48 25.60 12.39
C THR A 119 2.62 25.50 11.37
N PRO A 120 2.85 26.52 10.53
CA PRO A 120 3.98 26.54 9.62
C PRO A 120 5.28 26.85 10.36
N THR A 121 6.36 26.17 9.98
CA THR A 121 7.74 26.45 10.42
C THR A 121 8.63 26.54 9.20
N THR A 122 9.27 27.69 9.00
CA THR A 122 10.22 27.90 7.89
C THR A 122 11.62 27.47 8.31
N HIS A 123 12.21 26.57 7.53
CA HIS A 123 13.54 26.00 7.76
C HIS A 123 14.65 26.69 6.96
N GLY A 124 14.30 27.62 6.08
CA GLY A 124 15.22 28.34 5.20
C GLY A 124 15.46 27.60 3.87
N ASP A 125 16.49 28.07 3.15
CA ASP A 125 16.85 27.48 1.87
C ASP A 125 17.57 26.14 2.07
N MET A 126 17.07 25.12 1.40
CA MET A 126 17.68 23.79 1.36
C MET A 126 18.70 23.74 0.22
N ASP A 127 19.87 23.15 0.49
CA ASP A 127 21.00 23.11 -0.44
C ASP A 127 21.05 21.85 -1.31
N SER A 128 20.24 20.84 -0.98
CA SER A 128 20.19 19.57 -1.71
C SER A 128 18.84 18.84 -1.57
N ALA A 129 18.54 18.00 -2.58
CA ALA A 129 17.40 17.10 -2.52
C ALA A 129 17.50 16.12 -1.34
N SER A 130 18.71 15.66 -0.98
CA SER A 130 18.96 14.80 0.16
C SER A 130 18.55 15.46 1.47
N ALA A 131 18.94 16.73 1.68
CA ALA A 131 18.58 17.48 2.89
C ALA A 131 17.04 17.62 3.03
N ILE A 132 16.32 17.83 1.91
CA ILE A 132 14.85 17.88 1.91
C ILE A 132 14.27 16.52 2.31
N ARG A 133 14.73 15.43 1.69
CA ARG A 133 14.25 14.06 1.99
C ARG A 133 14.50 13.66 3.44
N GLU A 134 15.69 13.91 3.94
CA GLU A 134 16.07 13.65 5.33
C GLU A 134 15.22 14.47 6.32
N HIS A 135 15.00 15.75 6.02
CA HIS A 135 14.14 16.61 6.81
C HIS A 135 12.72 16.01 6.91
N ILE A 136 12.09 15.70 5.79
CA ILE A 136 10.72 15.15 5.76
C ILE A 136 10.63 13.85 6.55
N GLN A 137 11.59 12.92 6.37
CA GLN A 137 11.59 11.64 7.07
C GLN A 137 11.81 11.81 8.59
N ASN A 138 12.60 12.80 8.99
CA ASN A 138 12.89 13.06 10.41
C ASN A 138 11.76 13.81 11.11
N GLU A 139 11.10 14.75 10.43
CA GLU A 139 10.00 15.56 10.97
C GLU A 139 8.68 14.77 11.09
N THR A 140 8.47 13.74 10.28
CA THR A 140 7.22 12.97 10.35
C THR A 140 7.30 11.96 11.48
N PRO A 141 6.45 12.04 12.53
CA PRO A 141 6.46 11.12 13.65
C PRO A 141 6.07 9.68 13.25
N GLY A 142 6.30 8.73 14.14
CA GLY A 142 5.92 7.33 13.94
C GLY A 142 4.44 7.07 14.25
N PRO A 143 3.94 5.84 13.98
CA PRO A 143 2.52 5.49 13.99
C PRO A 143 1.84 5.51 15.37
N PHE A 144 2.59 5.62 16.48
CA PHE A 144 2.04 5.82 17.82
C PHE A 144 1.90 7.29 18.21
N SER A 145 2.32 8.22 17.35
CA SER A 145 2.03 9.65 17.52
C SER A 145 0.72 9.97 16.81
N TRP A 146 -0.11 10.85 17.39
CA TRP A 146 -1.32 11.30 16.73
C TRP A 146 -1.04 11.92 15.37
N ASP A 147 0.00 12.76 15.30
CA ASP A 147 0.42 13.52 14.12
C ASP A 147 1.44 12.75 13.26
N CYS A 148 1.18 11.47 12.99
CA CYS A 148 2.04 10.65 12.14
C CYS A 148 1.97 11.07 10.64
N PHE A 149 1.92 12.38 10.41
CA PHE A 149 1.91 13.04 9.10
C PHE A 149 2.57 14.41 9.17
N THR A 150 3.13 14.85 8.05
CA THR A 150 3.72 16.18 7.86
C THR A 150 3.36 16.68 6.47
N PHE A 151 3.02 17.96 6.38
CA PHE A 151 2.81 18.62 5.10
C PHE A 151 3.85 19.73 4.93
N GLY A 152 4.12 20.13 3.69
CA GLY A 152 5.05 21.22 3.48
C GLY A 152 5.06 21.76 2.08
N ALA A 153 5.78 22.86 1.93
CA ALA A 153 6.02 23.52 0.65
C ALA A 153 7.51 23.81 0.47
N ILE A 154 8.01 23.58 -0.73
CA ILE A 154 9.36 23.95 -1.15
C ILE A 154 9.19 25.06 -2.20
N GLU A 155 9.47 26.31 -1.83
CA GLU A 155 9.37 27.46 -2.72
C GLU A 155 10.60 27.57 -3.61
N TRP A 156 10.39 27.68 -4.91
CA TRP A 156 11.42 27.85 -5.92
C TRP A 156 11.04 28.98 -6.92
N GLU A 157 11.96 29.38 -7.78
CA GLU A 157 11.69 30.43 -8.74
C GLU A 157 10.53 30.05 -9.69
N GLY A 158 9.40 30.74 -9.58
CA GLY A 158 8.20 30.54 -10.40
C GLY A 158 7.12 29.67 -9.79
N GLY A 159 7.30 29.14 -8.55
CA GLY A 159 6.28 28.33 -7.90
C GLY A 159 6.70 27.69 -6.60
N PHE A 160 5.99 26.63 -6.23
CA PHE A 160 6.34 25.79 -5.10
C PHE A 160 5.92 24.33 -5.34
N THR A 161 6.62 23.40 -4.71
CA THR A 161 6.21 22.00 -4.61
C THR A 161 5.50 21.80 -3.29
N LEU A 162 4.23 21.39 -3.31
CA LEU A 162 3.52 20.94 -2.12
C LEU A 162 3.81 19.47 -1.90
N TYR A 163 4.07 19.07 -0.65
CA TYR A 163 4.17 17.67 -0.28
C TYR A 163 3.30 17.34 0.94
N GLY A 164 2.85 16.08 0.99
CA GLY A 164 2.29 15.47 2.18
C GLY A 164 2.98 14.12 2.42
N ALA A 165 3.57 13.95 3.59
CA ALA A 165 4.13 12.69 4.06
C ALA A 165 3.19 12.14 5.15
N ILE A 166 2.55 11.01 4.88
CA ILE A 166 1.53 10.41 5.74
C ILE A 166 1.96 8.98 6.06
N ASP A 167 1.91 8.58 7.33
CA ASP A 167 2.17 7.19 7.70
C ASP A 167 1.10 6.27 7.09
N HIS A 168 1.52 5.08 6.62
CA HIS A 168 0.62 4.12 5.99
C HIS A 168 -0.53 3.65 6.90
N LEU A 169 -0.44 3.94 8.21
CA LEU A 169 -1.52 3.72 9.16
C LEU A 169 -2.83 4.42 8.74
N ASP A 170 -2.72 5.58 8.08
CA ASP A 170 -3.83 6.46 7.71
C ASP A 170 -4.12 6.52 6.22
N THR A 171 -3.43 5.74 5.40
CA THR A 171 -3.56 5.84 3.94
C THR A 171 -3.39 4.50 3.22
N ASP A 172 -3.90 4.43 2.00
CA ASP A 172 -3.66 3.37 1.02
C ASP A 172 -3.46 3.97 -0.38
N GLY A 173 -3.23 3.14 -1.40
CA GLY A 173 -2.95 3.64 -2.75
C GLY A 173 -4.06 4.53 -3.35
N ILE A 174 -5.34 4.25 -3.07
CA ILE A 174 -6.46 5.10 -3.52
C ILE A 174 -6.49 6.38 -2.68
N SER A 175 -6.28 6.28 -1.38
CA SER A 175 -6.21 7.43 -0.46
C SER A 175 -5.12 8.42 -0.85
N GLN A 176 -3.96 7.95 -1.31
CA GLN A 176 -2.88 8.82 -1.79
C GLN A 176 -3.33 9.66 -2.99
N ALA A 177 -4.04 9.06 -3.95
CA ALA A 177 -4.59 9.78 -5.09
C ALA A 177 -5.69 10.78 -4.69
N LEU A 178 -6.56 10.40 -3.75
CA LEU A 178 -7.57 11.30 -3.16
C LEU A 178 -6.91 12.47 -2.43
N THR A 179 -5.87 12.22 -1.63
CA THR A 179 -5.11 13.25 -0.91
C THR A 179 -4.57 14.31 -1.87
N CYS A 180 -3.91 13.89 -2.97
CA CYS A 180 -3.43 14.83 -3.98
C CYS A 180 -4.58 15.68 -4.56
N THR A 181 -5.65 15.01 -4.99
CA THR A 181 -6.80 15.68 -5.63
C THR A 181 -7.48 16.68 -4.69
N GLU A 182 -7.68 16.29 -3.42
CA GLU A 182 -8.35 17.15 -2.44
C GLU A 182 -7.47 18.33 -1.99
N LEU A 183 -6.17 18.10 -1.75
CA LEU A 183 -5.25 19.18 -1.39
C LEU A 183 -5.17 20.24 -2.50
N ILE A 184 -5.09 19.83 -3.78
CA ILE A 184 -5.14 20.73 -4.91
C ILE A 184 -6.45 21.53 -4.91
N THR A 185 -7.57 20.84 -4.84
CA THR A 185 -8.91 21.44 -4.92
C THR A 185 -9.16 22.40 -3.76
N LEU A 186 -8.80 22.02 -2.55
CA LEU A 186 -8.93 22.86 -1.36
C LEU A 186 -8.00 24.08 -1.43
N TYR A 187 -6.75 23.91 -1.89
CA TYR A 187 -5.84 25.04 -2.04
C TYR A 187 -6.35 26.04 -3.07
N MET A 188 -6.82 25.57 -4.23
CA MET A 188 -7.42 26.42 -5.24
C MET A 188 -8.65 27.18 -4.70
N ASN A 189 -9.43 26.55 -3.83
CA ASN A 189 -10.53 27.25 -3.13
C ASN A 189 -10.02 28.31 -2.14
N LYS A 190 -9.06 27.94 -1.27
CA LYS A 190 -8.59 28.85 -0.19
C LYS A 190 -7.76 30.02 -0.70
N ALA A 191 -6.98 29.82 -1.78
CA ALA A 191 -6.13 30.83 -2.37
C ALA A 191 -6.87 31.71 -3.40
N PHE A 192 -7.80 31.13 -4.18
CA PHE A 192 -8.38 31.81 -5.34
C PHE A 192 -9.93 31.89 -5.31
N GLY A 193 -10.57 31.30 -4.29
CA GLY A 193 -12.03 31.33 -4.13
C GLY A 193 -12.80 30.44 -5.11
N LEU A 194 -12.14 29.47 -5.74
CA LEU A 194 -12.80 28.52 -6.66
C LEU A 194 -13.71 27.56 -5.88
N ASP A 195 -14.80 27.13 -6.51
CA ASP A 195 -15.68 26.11 -5.92
C ASP A 195 -14.94 24.77 -5.81
N THR A 196 -15.10 24.08 -4.70
CA THR A 196 -14.45 22.78 -4.49
C THR A 196 -15.14 21.66 -5.25
N GLY A 197 -16.47 21.66 -5.29
CA GLY A 197 -17.24 20.52 -5.83
C GLY A 197 -16.90 19.17 -5.18
N LEU A 198 -16.20 19.16 -4.02
CA LEU A 198 -15.78 17.93 -3.36
C LEU A 198 -17.00 17.11 -2.89
N PRO A 199 -17.03 15.81 -3.20
CA PRO A 199 -18.15 14.95 -2.79
C PRO A 199 -18.13 14.71 -1.27
N GLU A 200 -19.22 14.21 -0.73
CA GLU A 200 -19.29 13.74 0.66
C GLU A 200 -18.32 12.57 0.90
N VAL A 201 -17.73 12.50 2.10
CA VAL A 201 -16.85 11.42 2.55
C VAL A 201 -17.54 10.56 3.60
N GLY A 202 -17.24 9.27 3.60
CA GLY A 202 -17.63 8.35 4.67
C GLY A 202 -16.64 8.38 5.83
N SER A 203 -16.99 7.72 6.93
CA SER A 203 -16.16 7.57 8.12
C SER A 203 -15.28 6.33 8.00
N TYR A 204 -13.98 6.48 8.24
CA TYR A 204 -13.06 5.36 8.39
C TYR A 204 -13.25 4.64 9.73
N ILE A 205 -13.69 5.37 10.77
CA ILE A 205 -14.02 4.78 12.08
C ILE A 205 -15.23 3.85 11.95
N GLU A 206 -16.28 4.26 11.21
CA GLU A 206 -17.43 3.40 10.92
C GLU A 206 -17.04 2.15 10.10
N TYR A 207 -16.13 2.28 9.17
CA TYR A 207 -15.55 1.13 8.47
C TYR A 207 -14.86 0.16 9.45
N CYS A 208 -14.04 0.66 10.38
CA CYS A 208 -13.39 -0.18 11.39
C CYS A 208 -14.41 -0.87 12.29
N ASP A 209 -15.48 -0.17 12.72
CA ASP A 209 -16.57 -0.75 13.51
C ASP A 209 -17.28 -1.88 12.77
N HIS A 210 -17.60 -1.66 11.50
CA HIS A 210 -18.20 -2.68 10.65
C HIS A 210 -17.29 -3.90 10.48
N GLU A 211 -16.00 -3.69 10.12
CA GLU A 211 -14.99 -4.76 9.97
C GLU A 211 -14.89 -5.59 11.26
N ARG A 212 -14.79 -4.94 12.42
CA ARG A 212 -14.67 -5.61 13.71
C ARG A 212 -15.97 -6.34 14.11
N THR A 213 -17.11 -5.77 13.82
CA THR A 213 -18.41 -6.40 14.07
C THR A 213 -18.58 -7.67 13.22
N VAL A 214 -18.28 -7.60 11.92
CA VAL A 214 -18.32 -8.77 11.03
C VAL A 214 -17.32 -9.83 11.49
N SER A 215 -16.08 -9.44 11.79
CA SER A 215 -15.03 -10.36 12.25
C SER A 215 -15.38 -11.03 13.59
N ALA A 216 -16.00 -10.31 14.53
CA ALA A 216 -16.40 -10.88 15.82
C ALA A 216 -17.49 -11.94 15.68
N ALA A 217 -18.32 -11.85 14.66
CA ALA A 217 -19.36 -12.84 14.38
C ALA A 217 -18.83 -14.14 13.73
N LEU A 218 -17.58 -14.13 13.22
CA LEU A 218 -16.98 -15.29 12.60
C LEU A 218 -16.58 -16.33 13.66
N THR A 219 -16.88 -17.58 13.33
CA THR A 219 -16.42 -18.77 14.09
C THR A 219 -15.53 -19.63 13.21
N ARG A 220 -14.79 -20.60 13.80
CA ARG A 220 -13.98 -21.55 13.03
C ARG A 220 -14.80 -22.31 11.97
N GLN A 221 -16.09 -22.56 12.23
CA GLN A 221 -17.01 -23.26 11.33
C GLN A 221 -17.70 -22.35 10.30
N ALA A 222 -17.43 -21.05 10.31
CA ALA A 222 -17.99 -20.15 9.28
C ALA A 222 -17.46 -20.57 7.90
N PRO A 223 -18.32 -20.62 6.85
CA PRO A 223 -17.91 -21.10 5.52
C PRO A 223 -16.68 -20.38 4.96
N GLN A 224 -16.57 -19.08 5.19
CA GLN A 224 -15.45 -18.25 4.72
C GLN A 224 -14.15 -18.62 5.46
N VAL A 225 -14.21 -18.90 6.77
CA VAL A 225 -13.06 -19.35 7.57
C VAL A 225 -12.66 -20.75 7.15
N CYS A 226 -13.61 -21.69 6.95
CA CYS A 226 -13.34 -23.00 6.42
C CYS A 226 -12.63 -22.92 5.07
N ARG A 227 -13.10 -22.05 4.18
CA ARG A 227 -12.47 -21.85 2.87
C ARG A 227 -11.02 -21.37 2.98
N TRP A 228 -10.72 -20.41 3.84
CA TRP A 228 -9.35 -19.97 4.11
C TRP A 228 -8.48 -21.12 4.64
N VAL A 229 -8.99 -21.88 5.62
CA VAL A 229 -8.26 -23.03 6.19
C VAL A 229 -7.97 -24.09 5.13
N GLU A 230 -8.95 -24.43 4.27
CA GLU A 230 -8.74 -25.36 3.15
C GLU A 230 -7.61 -24.89 2.20
N LEU A 231 -7.56 -23.57 1.89
CA LEU A 231 -6.52 -23.02 1.04
C LEU A 231 -5.14 -23.09 1.69
N LEU A 232 -5.05 -22.79 2.98
CA LEU A 232 -3.79 -22.89 3.73
C LEU A 232 -3.34 -24.35 3.86
N GLN A 233 -4.25 -25.29 4.11
CA GLN A 233 -3.96 -26.72 4.14
C GLN A 233 -3.46 -27.22 2.76
N ALA A 234 -4.09 -26.79 1.68
CA ALA A 234 -3.63 -27.10 0.32
C ALA A 234 -2.23 -26.52 0.03
N ASN A 235 -1.86 -25.43 0.68
CA ASN A 235 -0.51 -24.84 0.64
C ASN A 235 0.47 -25.51 1.62
N GLY A 236 0.17 -26.70 2.11
CA GLY A 236 1.03 -27.46 3.02
C GLY A 236 0.93 -27.06 4.49
N GLY A 237 -0.14 -26.37 4.91
CA GLY A 237 -0.36 -25.92 6.28
C GLY A 237 0.47 -24.70 6.68
N VAL A 238 1.02 -23.97 5.72
CA VAL A 238 1.82 -22.77 5.94
C VAL A 238 1.27 -21.60 5.13
N LEU A 239 1.61 -20.38 5.53
CA LEU A 239 1.34 -19.17 4.74
C LEU A 239 2.14 -19.21 3.43
N PRO A 240 1.63 -18.58 2.35
CA PRO A 240 2.40 -18.48 1.12
C PRO A 240 3.69 -17.68 1.36
N GLY A 241 4.78 -18.12 0.73
CA GLY A 241 6.08 -17.46 0.74
C GLY A 241 6.55 -17.09 -0.66
N PHE A 242 7.59 -16.29 -0.75
CA PHE A 242 8.23 -15.96 -2.03
C PHE A 242 8.91 -17.21 -2.61
N PRO A 243 8.87 -17.45 -3.94
CA PRO A 243 9.33 -18.72 -4.52
C PRO A 243 10.86 -18.92 -4.51
N LEU A 244 11.61 -17.94 -4.04
CA LEU A 244 13.06 -18.00 -3.89
C LEU A 244 13.45 -17.55 -2.47
N PRO A 245 14.59 -18.04 -1.92
CA PRO A 245 15.05 -17.58 -0.62
C PRO A 245 15.41 -16.09 -0.68
N LEU A 246 14.94 -15.33 0.30
CA LEU A 246 15.20 -13.91 0.45
C LEU A 246 16.13 -13.58 1.62
N GLY A 247 16.62 -14.59 2.36
CA GLY A 247 17.57 -14.43 3.47
C GLY A 247 16.99 -13.75 4.71
N GLY A 248 15.65 -13.72 4.87
CA GLY A 248 14.97 -13.05 5.98
C GLY A 248 14.78 -13.88 7.26
N GLU A 249 15.45 -15.01 7.40
CA GLU A 249 15.26 -15.97 8.53
C GLU A 249 15.99 -15.55 9.83
N SER A 250 16.62 -14.38 9.88
CA SER A 250 17.29 -13.94 11.11
C SER A 250 16.30 -13.22 12.04
N GLU A 251 16.51 -13.36 13.35
CA GLU A 251 15.81 -12.57 14.38
C GLU A 251 16.05 -11.05 14.23
N ASP A 252 16.94 -10.67 13.33
CA ASP A 252 17.29 -9.28 13.02
C ASP A 252 16.33 -8.71 11.96
N HIS A 253 15.69 -7.60 12.31
CA HIS A 253 14.84 -6.86 11.38
C HIS A 253 15.66 -6.33 10.20
N THR A 254 15.38 -6.85 9.00
CA THR A 254 16.08 -6.47 7.77
C THR A 254 15.42 -5.25 7.15
N ARG A 255 16.20 -4.25 6.78
CA ARG A 255 15.69 -3.12 5.99
C ARG A 255 15.18 -3.60 4.64
N SER A 256 14.20 -2.89 4.10
CA SER A 256 13.74 -3.17 2.74
C SER A 256 14.63 -2.50 1.69
N ALA A 257 14.83 -3.21 0.57
CA ALA A 257 15.29 -2.66 -0.68
C ALA A 257 14.14 -2.61 -1.70
N LEU A 258 14.34 -1.89 -2.77
CA LEU A 258 13.33 -1.72 -3.83
C LEU A 258 14.00 -1.87 -5.20
N LEU A 259 13.30 -2.56 -6.10
CA LEU A 259 13.68 -2.70 -7.50
C LEU A 259 12.50 -2.28 -8.38
N THR A 260 12.68 -1.26 -9.20
CA THR A 260 11.66 -0.80 -10.16
C THR A 260 12.15 -1.00 -11.59
N MET A 261 11.29 -1.52 -12.46
CA MET A 261 11.56 -1.71 -13.87
C MET A 261 10.33 -1.57 -14.75
N SER A 262 10.51 -1.19 -16.01
CA SER A 262 9.46 -1.28 -17.02
C SER A 262 9.29 -2.74 -17.46
N VAL A 263 8.02 -3.21 -17.52
CA VAL A 263 7.68 -4.59 -17.95
C VAL A 263 6.92 -4.64 -19.26
N PHE A 264 6.14 -3.60 -19.58
CA PHE A 264 5.44 -3.48 -20.86
C PHE A 264 5.54 -2.06 -21.41
N SER A 265 5.64 -1.92 -22.73
CA SER A 265 5.15 -0.75 -23.44
C SER A 265 3.61 -0.73 -23.40
N GLU A 266 2.95 0.40 -23.72
CA GLU A 266 1.48 0.41 -23.79
C GLU A 266 0.94 -0.59 -24.80
N ASP A 267 1.58 -0.74 -25.96
CA ASP A 267 1.19 -1.71 -26.97
C ASP A 267 1.31 -3.17 -26.48
N ASP A 268 2.38 -3.50 -25.73
CA ASP A 268 2.54 -4.84 -25.15
C ASP A 268 1.53 -5.10 -24.04
N ALA A 269 1.27 -4.10 -23.19
CA ALA A 269 0.25 -4.18 -22.15
C ALA A 269 -1.13 -4.41 -22.76
N GLN A 270 -1.45 -3.73 -23.86
CA GLN A 270 -2.71 -3.93 -24.55
C GLN A 270 -2.81 -5.33 -25.16
N ARG A 271 -1.74 -5.82 -25.84
CA ARG A 271 -1.70 -7.19 -26.39
C ARG A 271 -1.86 -8.24 -25.29
N PHE A 272 -1.18 -8.08 -24.16
CA PHE A 272 -1.31 -8.99 -23.01
C PHE A 272 -2.76 -9.00 -22.48
N GLU A 273 -3.35 -7.81 -22.31
CA GLU A 273 -4.74 -7.68 -21.86
C GLU A 273 -5.73 -8.32 -22.86
N ASP A 274 -5.48 -8.21 -24.18
CA ASP A 274 -6.29 -8.82 -25.20
C ASP A 274 -6.20 -10.36 -25.18
N VAL A 275 -5.02 -10.92 -24.91
CA VAL A 275 -4.86 -12.37 -24.67
C VAL A 275 -5.65 -12.81 -23.44
N CYS A 276 -5.59 -12.05 -22.34
CA CYS A 276 -6.40 -12.34 -21.15
C CYS A 276 -7.89 -12.35 -21.48
N ARG A 277 -8.40 -11.32 -22.15
CA ARG A 277 -9.82 -11.23 -22.54
C ARG A 277 -10.25 -12.36 -23.48
N ALA A 278 -9.39 -12.75 -24.42
CA ALA A 278 -9.68 -13.85 -25.33
C ALA A 278 -9.81 -15.22 -24.63
N ASN A 279 -9.35 -15.31 -23.37
CA ASN A 279 -9.43 -16.49 -22.51
C ASN A 279 -10.28 -16.23 -21.25
N ASP A 280 -11.34 -15.43 -21.37
CA ASP A 280 -12.33 -15.13 -20.32
C ASP A 280 -11.70 -14.59 -19.02
N SER A 281 -10.63 -13.79 -19.13
CA SER A 281 -9.84 -13.28 -18.00
C SER A 281 -9.65 -11.75 -18.07
N ASN A 282 -8.88 -11.22 -17.13
CA ASN A 282 -8.55 -9.81 -17.03
C ASN A 282 -7.07 -9.62 -16.65
N MET A 283 -6.60 -8.37 -16.69
CA MET A 283 -5.20 -8.03 -16.41
C MET A 283 -4.73 -8.53 -15.04
N THR A 284 -5.54 -8.38 -13.99
CA THR A 284 -5.16 -8.82 -12.63
C THR A 284 -4.96 -10.33 -12.56
N ALA A 285 -5.93 -11.10 -13.04
CA ALA A 285 -5.84 -12.57 -13.04
C ALA A 285 -4.73 -13.07 -13.98
N GLY A 286 -4.51 -12.38 -15.11
CA GLY A 286 -3.39 -12.67 -16.02
C GLY A 286 -2.03 -12.49 -15.33
N LEU A 287 -1.85 -11.42 -14.56
CA LEU A 287 -0.60 -11.19 -13.82
C LEU A 287 -0.43 -12.18 -12.66
N MET A 288 -1.52 -12.60 -12.00
CA MET A 288 -1.49 -13.68 -11.02
C MET A 288 -1.09 -15.02 -11.66
N ALA A 289 -1.60 -15.31 -12.86
CA ALA A 289 -1.20 -16.49 -13.63
C ALA A 289 0.29 -16.44 -14.02
N VAL A 290 0.82 -15.27 -14.40
CA VAL A 290 2.26 -15.08 -14.66
C VAL A 290 3.09 -15.36 -13.40
N ALA A 291 2.66 -14.86 -12.24
CA ALA A 291 3.35 -15.13 -10.96
C ALA A 291 3.34 -16.63 -10.62
N ALA A 292 2.22 -17.33 -10.88
CA ALA A 292 2.12 -18.78 -10.68
C ALA A 292 3.05 -19.56 -11.63
N LEU A 293 3.13 -19.17 -12.92
CA LEU A 293 4.06 -19.78 -13.88
C LEU A 293 5.52 -19.58 -13.46
N ALA A 294 5.87 -18.36 -13.04
CA ALA A 294 7.22 -18.07 -12.54
C ALA A 294 7.53 -18.88 -11.27
N SER A 295 6.58 -18.96 -10.33
CA SER A 295 6.73 -19.78 -9.12
C SER A 295 6.99 -21.25 -9.48
N TYR A 296 6.22 -21.82 -10.41
CA TYR A 296 6.41 -23.18 -10.90
C TYR A 296 7.80 -23.39 -11.54
N GLU A 297 8.28 -22.43 -12.33
CA GLU A 297 9.62 -22.53 -12.93
C GLU A 297 10.75 -22.63 -11.90
N PHE A 298 10.64 -21.89 -10.80
CA PHE A 298 11.69 -21.86 -9.75
C PHE A 298 11.55 -22.95 -8.70
N SER A 299 10.33 -23.35 -8.34
CA SER A 299 10.10 -24.30 -7.27
C SER A 299 9.67 -25.70 -7.73
N GLY A 300 9.13 -25.81 -8.95
CA GLY A 300 8.44 -27.03 -9.43
C GLY A 300 7.11 -27.31 -8.71
N CYS A 301 6.66 -26.42 -7.82
CA CYS A 301 5.41 -26.59 -7.07
C CYS A 301 4.22 -26.33 -8.00
N THR A 302 3.31 -27.30 -8.08
CA THR A 302 2.12 -27.20 -8.92
C THR A 302 1.01 -26.34 -8.33
N GLU A 303 1.03 -26.12 -7.02
CA GLU A 303 0.05 -25.30 -6.32
C GLU A 303 0.68 -23.95 -5.98
N TYR A 304 0.01 -22.87 -6.41
CA TYR A 304 0.39 -21.50 -6.10
C TYR A 304 -0.74 -20.83 -5.35
N LEU A 305 -0.49 -20.40 -4.13
CA LEU A 305 -1.42 -19.57 -3.36
C LEU A 305 -0.97 -18.11 -3.45
N GLY A 306 -1.49 -17.39 -4.43
CA GLY A 306 -1.22 -15.97 -4.58
C GLY A 306 -2.07 -15.13 -3.64
N MET A 307 -1.51 -13.99 -3.19
CA MET A 307 -2.22 -12.98 -2.42
C MET A 307 -2.28 -11.67 -3.19
N THR A 308 -3.45 -11.02 -3.19
CA THR A 308 -3.60 -9.71 -3.83
C THR A 308 -4.42 -8.76 -2.96
N PRO A 309 -4.03 -7.46 -2.86
CA PRO A 309 -4.80 -6.48 -2.12
C PRO A 309 -6.10 -6.14 -2.87
N LYS A 310 -7.17 -5.98 -2.10
CA LYS A 310 -8.49 -5.57 -2.58
C LYS A 310 -9.02 -4.42 -1.74
N SER A 311 -9.52 -3.38 -2.40
CA SER A 311 -10.19 -2.28 -1.69
C SER A 311 -11.48 -2.78 -1.05
N THR A 312 -11.65 -2.41 0.22
CA THR A 312 -12.84 -2.70 1.04
C THR A 312 -13.81 -1.52 1.10
N ARG A 313 -13.58 -0.46 0.31
CA ARG A 313 -14.48 0.70 0.27
C ARG A 313 -15.86 0.30 -0.18
N ALA A 314 -16.86 0.58 0.65
CA ALA A 314 -18.26 0.44 0.27
C ALA A 314 -18.64 1.48 -0.80
N PRO A 315 -19.62 1.17 -1.68
CA PRO A 315 -20.16 2.16 -2.61
C PRO A 315 -20.73 3.39 -1.89
N GLY A 316 -20.57 4.57 -2.51
CA GLY A 316 -21.07 5.83 -1.96
C GLY A 316 -19.95 6.68 -1.32
N PRO A 317 -20.19 7.38 -0.20
CA PRO A 317 -19.25 8.33 0.41
C PRO A 317 -17.89 7.72 0.78
N ALA A 318 -17.83 6.44 1.13
CA ALA A 318 -16.58 5.73 1.46
C ALA A 318 -15.58 5.69 0.28
N LEU A 319 -16.06 5.78 -0.97
CA LEU A 319 -15.19 5.85 -2.14
C LEU A 319 -14.31 7.11 -2.17
N ASN A 320 -14.72 8.16 -1.45
CA ASN A 320 -14.04 9.44 -1.36
C ASN A 320 -13.27 9.60 -0.04
N SER A 321 -13.22 8.56 0.81
CA SER A 321 -12.59 8.66 2.13
C SER A 321 -11.13 8.27 2.09
N VAL A 322 -10.29 9.02 2.83
CA VAL A 322 -8.91 8.65 3.13
C VAL A 322 -8.88 7.73 4.35
N GLY A 323 -8.05 6.71 4.28
CA GLY A 323 -7.86 5.68 5.30
C GLY A 323 -7.25 4.41 4.68
N TRP A 324 -7.01 3.38 5.47
CA TRP A 324 -6.46 2.11 5.00
C TRP A 324 -7.58 1.09 4.72
N PHE A 325 -8.25 1.22 3.60
CA PHE A 325 -9.36 0.38 3.16
C PHE A 325 -8.87 -0.77 2.28
N THR A 326 -8.07 -1.67 2.83
CA THR A 326 -7.48 -2.77 2.06
C THR A 326 -7.53 -4.07 2.84
N SER A 327 -7.97 -5.14 2.18
CA SER A 327 -7.87 -6.53 2.64
C SER A 327 -7.06 -7.34 1.64
N LEU A 328 -6.40 -8.41 2.10
CA LEU A 328 -5.73 -9.38 1.23
C LEU A 328 -6.71 -10.51 0.91
N ILE A 329 -6.84 -10.84 -0.36
CA ILE A 329 -7.64 -11.97 -0.84
C ILE A 329 -6.77 -13.05 -1.46
N PRO A 330 -7.11 -14.35 -1.29
CA PRO A 330 -6.37 -15.47 -1.84
C PRO A 330 -6.74 -15.72 -3.30
N VAL A 331 -5.76 -16.09 -4.11
CA VAL A 331 -5.94 -16.51 -5.51
C VAL A 331 -5.17 -17.80 -5.74
N PRO A 332 -5.76 -18.98 -5.44
CA PRO A 332 -5.12 -20.26 -5.69
C PRO A 332 -5.09 -20.55 -7.20
N ILE A 333 -3.93 -20.99 -7.71
CA ILE A 333 -3.73 -21.36 -9.12
C ILE A 333 -2.94 -22.66 -9.19
N THR A 334 -3.49 -23.67 -9.90
CA THR A 334 -2.79 -24.92 -10.16
C THR A 334 -2.05 -24.86 -11.49
N VAL A 335 -0.75 -25.17 -11.49
CA VAL A 335 0.10 -25.22 -12.68
C VAL A 335 0.52 -26.67 -12.93
N GLY A 336 -0.21 -27.37 -13.78
CA GLY A 336 0.14 -28.76 -14.15
C GLY A 336 1.38 -28.83 -15.04
N ALA A 337 1.98 -30.02 -15.18
CA ALA A 337 3.18 -30.24 -15.98
C ALA A 337 3.03 -29.85 -17.48
N ASP A 338 1.80 -29.92 -18.01
CA ASP A 338 1.46 -29.54 -19.39
C ASP A 338 0.80 -28.16 -19.47
N ALA A 339 0.77 -27.41 -18.38
CA ALA A 339 0.12 -26.09 -18.33
C ALA A 339 0.77 -25.11 -19.31
N THR A 340 -0.07 -24.28 -19.90
CA THR A 340 0.32 -23.08 -20.63
C THR A 340 -0.44 -21.89 -20.05
N PHE A 341 0.01 -20.66 -20.33
CA PHE A 341 -0.69 -19.47 -19.86
C PHE A 341 -2.18 -19.49 -20.24
N THR A 342 -2.50 -19.81 -21.48
CA THR A 342 -3.89 -19.84 -21.96
C THR A 342 -4.72 -20.92 -21.27
N SER A 343 -4.12 -22.01 -20.79
CA SER A 343 -4.83 -23.07 -20.06
C SER A 343 -5.14 -22.71 -18.60
N ILE A 344 -4.38 -21.79 -17.97
CA ILE A 344 -4.55 -21.45 -16.56
C ILE A 344 -5.16 -20.07 -16.31
N VAL A 345 -5.14 -19.17 -17.30
CA VAL A 345 -5.56 -17.77 -17.08
C VAL A 345 -7.07 -17.62 -16.85
N GLY A 346 -7.90 -18.45 -17.50
CA GLY A 346 -9.35 -18.52 -17.21
C GLY A 346 -9.63 -19.01 -15.79
N PRO A 347 -9.13 -20.20 -15.38
CA PRO A 347 -9.19 -20.66 -13.99
C PRO A 347 -8.65 -19.64 -12.96
N ALA A 348 -7.57 -18.90 -13.28
CA ALA A 348 -7.07 -17.84 -12.43
C ALA A 348 -8.08 -16.69 -12.24
N ALA A 349 -8.85 -16.36 -13.27
CA ALA A 349 -9.93 -15.36 -13.18
C ALA A 349 -11.09 -15.85 -12.31
N GLU A 350 -11.45 -17.14 -12.39
CA GLU A 350 -12.45 -17.76 -11.52
C GLU A 350 -11.96 -17.75 -10.06
N SER A 351 -10.68 -18.12 -9.80
CA SER A 351 -10.06 -18.06 -8.48
C SER A 351 -10.02 -16.63 -7.91
N TYR A 352 -9.66 -15.65 -8.74
CA TYR A 352 -9.70 -14.24 -8.34
C TYR A 352 -11.13 -13.78 -8.02
N ALA A 353 -12.14 -14.22 -8.79
CA ALA A 353 -13.53 -13.92 -8.50
C ALA A 353 -14.00 -14.54 -7.18
N ALA A 354 -13.64 -15.80 -6.91
CA ALA A 354 -13.92 -16.47 -5.64
C ALA A 354 -13.19 -15.80 -4.44
N GLY A 355 -11.92 -15.38 -4.65
CA GLY A 355 -11.17 -14.63 -3.63
C GLY A 355 -11.84 -13.32 -3.23
N LYS A 356 -12.52 -12.62 -4.17
CA LYS A 356 -13.26 -11.39 -3.84
C LYS A 356 -14.42 -11.60 -2.89
N GLU A 357 -14.99 -12.80 -2.83
CA GLU A 357 -16.05 -13.14 -1.86
C GLU A 357 -15.51 -13.19 -0.41
N LEU A 358 -14.18 -13.25 -0.24
CA LEU A 358 -13.48 -13.23 1.04
C LEU A 358 -12.96 -11.84 1.44
N THR A 359 -13.30 -10.79 0.69
CA THR A 359 -12.79 -9.42 0.95
C THR A 359 -13.10 -8.92 2.37
N ASP A 360 -14.27 -9.25 2.90
CA ASP A 360 -14.72 -8.82 4.23
C ASP A 360 -14.23 -9.76 5.36
N VAL A 361 -13.40 -10.76 5.03
CA VAL A 361 -12.85 -11.74 5.97
C VAL A 361 -11.34 -11.54 6.08
N SER A 362 -10.92 -10.79 7.10
CA SER A 362 -9.51 -10.54 7.35
C SER A 362 -8.74 -11.84 7.61
N LEU A 363 -7.63 -12.05 6.90
CA LEU A 363 -6.70 -13.17 7.16
C LEU A 363 -6.23 -13.16 8.64
N HIS A 364 -6.00 -11.99 9.23
CA HIS A 364 -5.65 -11.89 10.65
C HIS A 364 -6.70 -12.57 11.53
N ARG A 365 -8.00 -12.31 11.27
CA ARG A 365 -9.09 -12.96 12.02
C ARG A 365 -9.16 -14.46 11.78
N VAL A 366 -8.93 -14.89 10.54
CA VAL A 366 -8.87 -16.34 10.23
C VAL A 366 -7.81 -17.02 11.06
N LEU A 367 -6.60 -16.47 11.13
CA LEU A 367 -5.47 -17.03 11.87
C LEU A 367 -5.71 -17.04 13.39
N GLU A 368 -6.48 -16.13 13.94
CA GLU A 368 -6.94 -16.17 15.34
C GLU A 368 -7.93 -17.32 15.61
N LEU A 369 -8.66 -17.78 14.59
CA LEU A 369 -9.68 -18.83 14.69
C LEU A 369 -9.16 -20.23 14.32
N VAL A 370 -7.93 -20.33 13.79
CA VAL A 370 -7.28 -21.61 13.49
C VAL A 370 -7.06 -22.41 14.78
N GLU A 371 -7.40 -23.70 14.73
CA GLU A 371 -7.24 -24.63 15.85
C GLU A 371 -6.01 -25.53 15.60
N PRO A 372 -5.38 -26.11 16.65
CA PRO A 372 -4.21 -26.97 16.48
C PRO A 372 -4.44 -28.16 15.54
N ASP A 373 -5.67 -28.67 15.49
CA ASP A 373 -6.06 -29.80 14.61
C ASP A 373 -6.17 -29.40 13.13
N ASP A 374 -6.16 -28.12 12.81
CA ASP A 374 -6.14 -27.64 11.42
C ASP A 374 -4.79 -27.89 10.74
N GLY A 375 -3.72 -28.12 11.51
CA GLY A 375 -2.39 -28.37 10.96
C GLY A 375 -1.79 -27.17 10.22
N ILE A 376 -2.15 -25.95 10.65
CA ILE A 376 -1.63 -24.69 10.08
C ILE A 376 -0.59 -24.13 11.05
N ASP A 377 0.63 -23.93 10.55
CA ASP A 377 1.73 -23.32 11.29
C ASP A 377 1.92 -21.85 10.87
N VAL A 378 1.88 -20.96 11.85
CA VAL A 378 1.98 -19.52 11.64
C VAL A 378 3.05 -18.95 12.57
N ALA A 379 4.15 -18.51 12.00
CA ALA A 379 5.21 -17.86 12.76
C ALA A 379 4.75 -16.52 13.35
N PRO A 380 5.19 -16.16 14.56
CA PRO A 380 4.95 -14.81 15.11
C PRO A 380 5.52 -13.73 14.17
N GLY A 381 4.72 -12.69 13.94
CA GLY A 381 5.15 -11.59 13.06
C GLY A 381 5.06 -11.90 11.57
N TRP A 382 4.32 -12.92 11.19
CA TRP A 382 4.15 -13.38 9.82
C TRP A 382 3.90 -12.25 8.82
N SER A 383 4.38 -12.47 7.61
CA SER A 383 4.13 -11.67 6.42
C SER A 383 3.80 -12.61 5.26
N VAL A 384 3.17 -12.12 4.23
CA VAL A 384 2.90 -12.90 3.00
C VAL A 384 3.24 -12.06 1.78
N PRO A 385 3.85 -12.65 0.75
CA PRO A 385 4.10 -11.96 -0.51
C PRO A 385 2.78 -11.58 -1.17
N MET A 386 2.75 -10.47 -1.87
CA MET A 386 1.57 -10.05 -2.60
C MET A 386 1.90 -9.58 -4.02
N VAL A 387 0.93 -9.74 -4.92
CA VAL A 387 0.95 -9.16 -6.27
C VAL A 387 -0.21 -8.18 -6.36
N SER A 388 0.10 -6.90 -6.48
CA SER A 388 -0.85 -5.81 -6.63
C SER A 388 -0.84 -5.29 -8.05
N TYR A 389 -1.99 -5.19 -8.71
CA TYR A 389 -2.12 -4.49 -9.98
C TYR A 389 -2.97 -3.23 -9.82
N VAL A 390 -2.43 -2.10 -10.28
CA VAL A 390 -3.13 -0.82 -10.29
C VAL A 390 -3.12 -0.24 -11.71
N ASP A 391 -4.29 -0.04 -12.27
CA ASP A 391 -4.44 0.79 -13.47
C ASP A 391 -4.47 2.26 -13.06
N VAL A 392 -3.29 2.87 -13.03
CA VAL A 392 -3.09 4.28 -12.60
C VAL A 392 -3.93 5.25 -13.43
N ARG A 393 -4.24 4.91 -14.68
CA ARG A 393 -5.07 5.72 -15.59
C ARG A 393 -6.52 5.90 -15.08
N LYS A 394 -6.94 5.06 -14.12
CA LYS A 394 -8.29 5.08 -13.50
C LYS A 394 -8.31 5.71 -12.10
N LEU A 395 -7.17 6.14 -11.58
CA LEU A 395 -7.12 6.79 -10.27
C LEU A 395 -7.73 8.19 -10.32
N PRO A 396 -8.34 8.64 -9.22
CA PRO A 396 -8.85 10.01 -9.12
C PRO A 396 -7.76 11.05 -9.43
N GLY A 397 -8.07 12.04 -10.27
CA GLY A 397 -7.17 13.15 -10.57
C GLY A 397 -5.96 12.85 -11.45
N VAL A 398 -5.77 11.61 -11.92
CA VAL A 398 -4.59 11.22 -12.71
C VAL A 398 -4.35 12.08 -13.97
N ASP A 399 -5.41 12.64 -14.56
CA ASP A 399 -5.30 13.52 -15.74
C ASP A 399 -4.51 14.80 -15.48
N VAL A 400 -4.42 15.23 -14.22
CA VAL A 400 -3.71 16.44 -13.80
C VAL A 400 -2.29 16.13 -13.32
N PHE A 401 -2.01 14.90 -12.87
CA PHE A 401 -0.74 14.55 -12.23
C PHE A 401 0.49 14.80 -13.10
N ASP A 402 0.39 14.54 -14.41
CA ASP A 402 1.48 14.81 -15.35
C ASP A 402 1.78 16.32 -15.48
N ALA A 403 0.72 17.16 -15.46
CA ALA A 403 0.85 18.60 -15.61
C ALA A 403 1.45 19.30 -14.37
N ILE A 404 1.36 18.63 -13.20
CA ILE A 404 1.80 19.15 -11.91
C ILE A 404 3.02 18.41 -11.35
N ASN A 405 3.72 17.60 -12.14
CA ASN A 405 4.82 16.74 -11.71
C ASN A 405 4.46 15.88 -10.50
N GLY A 406 3.24 15.34 -10.49
CA GLY A 406 2.74 14.52 -9.39
C GLY A 406 3.60 13.27 -9.18
N CYS A 407 3.94 12.98 -7.92
CA CYS A 407 4.73 11.79 -7.56
C CYS A 407 4.24 11.18 -6.25
N LEU A 408 4.47 9.86 -6.13
CA LEU A 408 4.13 9.05 -4.96
C LEU A 408 5.33 8.19 -4.59
N TYR A 409 5.87 8.38 -3.38
CA TYR A 409 7.06 7.69 -2.90
C TYR A 409 6.82 7.08 -1.52
N GLY A 410 7.45 5.94 -1.26
CA GLY A 410 7.52 5.33 0.05
C GLY A 410 8.91 5.43 0.66
N ASN A 411 9.02 5.39 1.99
CA ASN A 411 10.32 5.27 2.62
C ASN A 411 10.75 3.80 2.73
N ARG A 412 12.02 3.57 3.07
CA ARG A 412 12.53 2.25 3.42
C ARG A 412 11.98 1.85 4.79
N GLY A 413 11.16 0.80 4.80
CA GLY A 413 10.73 0.12 6.01
C GLY A 413 11.57 -1.10 6.34
N SER A 414 11.04 -2.04 7.13
CA SER A 414 11.52 -3.42 7.22
C SER A 414 10.67 -4.31 6.32
N SER A 415 11.25 -5.37 5.78
CA SER A 415 10.55 -6.41 5.04
C SER A 415 11.19 -7.76 5.28
N GLU A 416 10.36 -8.80 5.37
CA GLU A 416 10.78 -10.20 5.44
C GLU A 416 10.35 -10.96 4.18
N GLU A 417 9.47 -10.34 3.38
CA GLU A 417 8.83 -10.92 2.20
C GLU A 417 8.96 -10.02 0.96
N GLY A 418 8.66 -10.60 -0.20
CA GLY A 418 8.60 -9.90 -1.48
C GLY A 418 7.20 -9.33 -1.76
N PHE A 419 7.09 -8.01 -1.92
CA PHE A 419 5.86 -7.34 -2.30
C PHE A 419 5.99 -6.77 -3.70
N MET A 420 5.06 -7.09 -4.59
CA MET A 420 5.10 -6.69 -5.99
C MET A 420 3.92 -5.77 -6.31
N TRP A 421 4.22 -4.59 -6.83
CA TRP A 421 3.26 -3.68 -7.42
C TRP A 421 3.49 -3.59 -8.93
N ILE A 422 2.44 -3.79 -9.71
CA ILE A 422 2.42 -3.62 -11.16
C ILE A 422 1.49 -2.46 -11.47
N ASN A 423 2.05 -1.36 -11.95
CA ASN A 423 1.35 -0.11 -12.17
C ASN A 423 1.28 0.20 -13.67
N ARG A 424 0.07 0.27 -14.22
CA ARG A 424 -0.14 0.61 -15.63
C ARG A 424 -0.37 2.10 -15.79
N PHE A 425 0.55 2.76 -16.45
CA PHE A 425 0.50 4.18 -16.86
C PHE A 425 -0.01 4.30 -18.31
N ARG A 426 -0.03 5.51 -18.86
CA ARG A 426 -0.49 5.78 -20.23
C ARG A 426 0.48 5.30 -21.31
N ASP A 427 1.76 5.27 -21.01
CA ASP A 427 2.85 5.00 -21.95
C ASP A 427 3.60 3.69 -21.64
N GLN A 428 3.49 3.19 -20.41
CA GLN A 428 4.17 1.99 -19.98
C GLN A 428 3.45 1.30 -18.81
N THR A 429 3.88 0.07 -18.52
CA THR A 429 3.59 -0.61 -17.26
C THR A 429 4.90 -0.86 -16.53
N SER A 430 4.97 -0.41 -15.29
CA SER A 430 6.12 -0.66 -14.41
C SER A 430 5.81 -1.74 -13.38
N MET A 431 6.85 -2.46 -12.96
CA MET A 431 6.82 -3.38 -11.84
C MET A 431 7.80 -2.88 -10.78
N THR A 432 7.33 -2.80 -9.54
CA THR A 432 8.14 -2.46 -8.38
C THR A 432 8.08 -3.62 -7.40
N LEU A 433 9.25 -4.11 -6.98
CA LEU A 433 9.39 -5.09 -5.90
C LEU A 433 10.03 -4.42 -4.69
N LEU A 434 9.41 -4.61 -3.53
CA LEU A 434 10.00 -4.33 -2.23
C LEU A 434 10.34 -5.66 -1.57
N PHE A 435 11.55 -5.79 -1.02
CA PHE A 435 12.09 -7.05 -0.53
C PHE A 435 13.11 -6.79 0.60
N PRO A 436 13.50 -7.80 1.42
CA PRO A 436 14.56 -7.63 2.42
C PRO A 436 15.92 -7.34 1.76
N ASP A 437 16.65 -6.36 2.29
CA ASP A 437 17.97 -5.93 1.79
C ASP A 437 19.07 -6.91 2.24
N THR A 438 19.04 -8.11 1.63
CA THR A 438 19.98 -9.22 1.91
C THR A 438 20.76 -9.60 0.65
N ASP A 439 21.93 -10.23 0.83
CA ASP A 439 22.73 -10.73 -0.30
C ASP A 439 21.96 -11.82 -1.08
N GLU A 440 21.20 -12.68 -0.41
CA GLU A 440 20.37 -13.70 -1.02
C GLU A 440 19.27 -13.11 -1.89
N ALA A 441 18.56 -12.10 -1.39
CA ALA A 441 17.51 -11.41 -2.16
C ALA A 441 18.11 -10.71 -3.40
N HIS A 442 19.25 -10.02 -3.24
CA HIS A 442 19.94 -9.36 -4.35
C HIS A 442 20.45 -10.37 -5.41
N ALA A 443 20.79 -11.60 -5.03
CA ALA A 443 21.16 -12.65 -5.97
C ALA A 443 19.92 -13.30 -6.64
N ALA A 444 18.82 -13.48 -5.91
CA ALA A 444 17.64 -14.17 -6.38
C ALA A 444 16.73 -13.31 -7.30
N LEU A 445 16.52 -12.05 -6.93
CA LEU A 445 15.51 -11.20 -7.59
C LEU A 445 15.79 -10.86 -9.05
N PRO A 446 17.02 -10.61 -9.53
CA PRO A 446 17.25 -10.40 -10.95
C PRO A 446 16.78 -11.59 -11.80
N ARG A 447 17.00 -12.83 -11.34
CA ARG A 447 16.56 -14.05 -12.03
C ARG A 447 15.03 -14.14 -12.07
N TYR A 448 14.37 -13.85 -10.95
CA TYR A 448 12.92 -13.88 -10.83
C TYR A 448 12.26 -12.81 -11.73
N THR A 449 12.77 -11.58 -11.69
CA THR A 449 12.23 -10.48 -12.48
C THR A 449 12.46 -10.66 -13.98
N ASP A 450 13.59 -11.23 -14.38
CA ASP A 450 13.86 -11.57 -15.79
C ASP A 450 12.93 -12.69 -16.29
N ALA A 451 12.62 -13.68 -15.45
CA ALA A 451 11.62 -14.69 -15.77
C ALA A 451 10.24 -14.07 -15.96
N LEU A 452 9.77 -13.25 -15.00
CA LEU A 452 8.48 -12.53 -15.13
C LEU A 452 8.41 -11.71 -16.42
N ARG A 453 9.45 -10.92 -16.73
CA ARG A 453 9.52 -10.13 -17.95
C ARG A 453 9.46 -11.00 -19.20
N THR A 454 10.19 -12.12 -19.20
CA THR A 454 10.24 -13.07 -20.33
C THR A 454 8.86 -13.70 -20.55
N ILE A 455 8.20 -14.17 -19.49
CA ILE A 455 6.85 -14.74 -19.55
C ILE A 455 5.88 -13.69 -20.11
N MET A 456 5.81 -12.52 -19.50
CA MET A 456 4.92 -11.43 -19.92
C MET A 456 5.14 -11.01 -21.37
N ALA A 457 6.39 -10.77 -21.78
CA ALA A 457 6.73 -10.37 -23.15
C ALA A 457 6.44 -11.48 -24.16
N THR A 458 6.58 -12.75 -23.79
CA THR A 458 6.26 -13.87 -24.67
C THR A 458 4.78 -13.98 -24.88
N ILE A 459 3.95 -13.90 -23.83
CA ILE A 459 2.50 -13.91 -23.92
C ILE A 459 2.01 -12.73 -24.79
N ALA A 460 2.50 -11.52 -24.58
CA ALA A 460 2.11 -10.35 -25.36
C ALA A 460 2.43 -10.50 -26.86
N ARG A 461 3.50 -11.22 -27.22
CA ARG A 461 3.95 -11.39 -28.62
C ARG A 461 3.33 -12.60 -29.32
N SER A 462 3.24 -13.74 -28.60
CA SER A 462 2.87 -15.03 -29.19
C SER A 462 1.48 -15.54 -28.76
N GLY A 463 0.84 -14.88 -27.78
CA GLY A 463 -0.48 -15.25 -27.27
C GLY A 463 -0.47 -16.34 -26.21
N ASP A 464 0.66 -17.02 -25.96
CA ASP A 464 0.75 -18.10 -24.98
C ASP A 464 2.18 -18.24 -24.42
N TYR A 465 2.33 -18.99 -23.32
CA TYR A 465 3.60 -19.36 -22.71
C TYR A 465 3.50 -20.73 -22.04
N ARG A 466 4.53 -21.58 -22.22
CA ARG A 466 4.68 -22.87 -21.52
C ARG A 466 5.84 -22.78 -20.56
N PRO A 467 5.66 -22.97 -19.24
CA PRO A 467 6.75 -22.91 -18.28
C PRO A 467 7.65 -24.13 -18.37
N THR A 468 8.90 -23.97 -17.97
CA THR A 468 9.87 -25.05 -17.86
C THR A 468 10.57 -24.94 -16.50
N VAL A 469 10.52 -26.04 -15.71
CA VAL A 469 11.18 -26.05 -14.39
C VAL A 469 12.68 -25.80 -14.57
N LEU A 470 13.18 -24.77 -13.93
CA LEU A 470 14.59 -24.41 -13.97
C LEU A 470 15.35 -25.33 -13.00
N ALA A 471 16.46 -25.91 -13.45
CA ALA A 471 17.31 -26.65 -12.54
C ALA A 471 17.86 -25.70 -11.47
N LEU A 472 17.57 -25.96 -10.21
CA LEU A 472 18.20 -25.27 -9.08
C LEU A 472 19.70 -25.63 -9.09
N THR A 473 20.55 -24.74 -9.59
CA THR A 473 22.02 -24.88 -9.56
C THR A 473 22.56 -24.10 -8.37
#